data_18e3d736278d0756c79353f4395af9f0
#
_entry.id   18e3d736278d0756c79353f4395af9f0
#
_cell.length_a   1.000
_cell.length_b   1.000
_cell.length_c   1.000
_cell.angle_alpha   90.00
_cell.angle_beta   90.00
_cell.angle_gamma   90.00
#
_symmetry.space_group_name_H-M   'P 1'
#
loop_
_entity.id
_entity.type
_entity.pdbx_description
1 polymer ?
#
loop_
_entity_poly.entity_id
_entity_poly.type
_entity_poly.pdbx_seq_one_letter_code
_entity_poly.pdbx_strand_id
1 'polypeptide(L)'
;LSGRLPMTSEIKAHLEIMRHRPDVRAIVHAHPPNATAFAVAREPVPKCVLPEIEMFIGELPMTPYATPGTRDFAESLVPFLRHHNAFLLASHGALTVGADPFEAYYRMETIEQYCRILILAKQIGGWTQIAPERVLDLLRIREKLGWPDRRVTQGADLCSPGVPPAGADRAGDMQPLIAEVVRRVLERLGRLPAGPREPGP
;
A
#
# COMPACT_ATOMS: atom_id res chain seq x y z
N LEU A 1 -16.53 24.23 -16.41
CA LEU A 1 -16.23 24.58 -15.02
C LEU A 1 -16.19 26.10 -14.89
N SER A 2 -16.95 26.64 -13.95
CA SER A 2 -16.94 28.08 -13.62
C SER A 2 -16.56 28.22 -12.15
N GLY A 3 -15.62 29.10 -11.85
CA GLY A 3 -15.15 29.34 -10.48
C GLY A 3 -14.15 30.48 -10.42
N ARG A 4 -13.92 31.02 -9.23
CA ARG A 4 -12.96 32.11 -8.99
C ARG A 4 -11.55 31.59 -8.66
N LEU A 5 -11.43 30.32 -8.25
CA LEU A 5 -10.17 29.71 -7.86
C LEU A 5 -9.59 28.89 -9.03
N PRO A 6 -8.27 28.84 -9.18
CA PRO A 6 -7.64 27.93 -10.13
C PRO A 6 -7.94 26.48 -9.76
N MET A 7 -8.00 25.62 -10.77
CA MET A 7 -8.12 24.18 -10.55
C MET A 7 -6.88 23.64 -9.83
N THR A 8 -7.10 22.61 -9.02
CA THR A 8 -5.97 21.85 -8.45
C THR A 8 -5.09 21.25 -9.55
N SER A 9 -3.79 21.11 -9.32
CA SER A 9 -2.86 20.40 -10.21
C SER A 9 -3.28 18.96 -10.49
N GLU A 10 -3.96 18.33 -9.53
CA GLU A 10 -4.41 16.93 -9.58
C GLU A 10 -5.76 16.72 -10.28
N ILE A 11 -6.35 17.76 -10.87
CA ILE A 11 -7.67 17.69 -11.49
C ILE A 11 -7.79 16.57 -12.54
N LYS A 12 -6.72 16.24 -13.26
CA LYS A 12 -6.72 15.17 -14.26
C LYS A 12 -6.99 13.80 -13.62
N ALA A 13 -6.38 13.52 -12.47
CA ALA A 13 -6.63 12.28 -11.73
C ALA A 13 -8.08 12.21 -11.24
N HIS A 14 -8.62 13.30 -10.69
CA HIS A 14 -10.02 13.35 -10.26
C HIS A 14 -11.00 13.09 -11.43
N LEU A 15 -10.78 13.71 -12.58
CA LEU A 15 -11.62 13.52 -13.75
C LEU A 15 -11.51 12.11 -14.33
N GLU A 16 -10.30 11.53 -14.33
CA GLU A 16 -10.08 10.17 -14.83
C GLU A 16 -10.78 9.14 -13.95
N ILE A 17 -10.71 9.30 -12.63
CA ILE A 17 -11.44 8.44 -11.67
C ILE A 17 -12.95 8.53 -11.94
N MET A 18 -13.51 9.73 -12.02
CA MET A 18 -14.95 9.92 -12.24
C MET A 18 -15.43 9.34 -13.57
N ARG A 19 -14.59 9.32 -14.61
CA ARG A 19 -14.91 8.69 -15.89
C ARG A 19 -15.02 7.17 -15.80
N HIS A 20 -14.16 6.53 -15.02
CA HIS A 20 -14.10 5.08 -14.87
C HIS A 20 -15.00 4.55 -13.75
N ARG A 21 -15.42 5.42 -12.81
CA ARG A 21 -16.21 5.08 -11.64
C ARG A 21 -17.42 6.02 -11.51
N PRO A 22 -18.51 5.76 -12.23
CA PRO A 22 -19.72 6.58 -12.17
C PRO A 22 -20.43 6.55 -10.80
N ASP A 23 -20.09 5.57 -9.96
CA ASP A 23 -20.54 5.46 -8.58
C ASP A 23 -19.78 6.41 -7.62
N VAL A 24 -18.60 6.89 -8.00
CA VAL A 24 -17.78 7.80 -7.21
C VAL A 24 -18.28 9.24 -7.38
N ARG A 25 -18.55 9.92 -6.25
CA ARG A 25 -18.96 11.33 -6.20
C ARG A 25 -18.01 12.20 -5.40
N ALA A 26 -17.11 11.59 -4.65
CA ALA A 26 -16.10 12.30 -3.88
C ALA A 26 -14.75 11.61 -3.97
N ILE A 27 -13.70 12.40 -4.02
CA ILE A 27 -12.32 11.96 -4.07
C ILE A 27 -11.55 12.81 -3.08
N VAL A 28 -10.82 12.16 -2.18
CA VAL A 28 -9.90 12.81 -1.24
C VAL A 28 -8.48 12.40 -1.63
N HIS A 29 -7.66 13.39 -1.95
CA HIS A 29 -6.22 13.23 -2.11
C HIS A 29 -5.51 14.03 -1.02
N ALA A 30 -4.58 13.38 -0.33
CA ALA A 30 -3.82 13.98 0.76
C ALA A 30 -2.45 13.30 0.92
N HIS A 31 -1.58 13.93 1.71
CA HIS A 31 -0.27 13.38 2.10
C HIS A 31 -0.25 13.11 3.62
N PRO A 32 -1.10 12.19 4.12
CA PRO A 32 -1.10 11.87 5.54
C PRO A 32 0.22 11.17 5.91
N PRO A 33 0.86 11.56 7.03
CA PRO A 33 2.27 11.22 7.29
C PRO A 33 2.59 9.72 7.26
N ASN A 34 1.75 8.89 7.87
CA ASN A 34 2.04 7.46 8.00
C ASN A 34 1.77 6.70 6.69
N ALA A 35 0.66 6.97 6.01
CA ALA A 35 0.38 6.39 4.70
C ALA A 35 1.40 6.87 3.64
N THR A 36 1.79 8.15 3.71
CA THR A 36 2.83 8.71 2.83
C THR A 36 4.20 8.07 3.12
N ALA A 37 4.53 7.70 4.37
CA ALA A 37 5.75 6.98 4.69
C ALA A 37 5.82 5.62 3.97
N PHE A 38 4.73 4.85 3.95
CA PHE A 38 4.65 3.62 3.16
C PHE A 38 4.81 3.89 1.65
N ALA A 39 4.16 4.95 1.14
CA ALA A 39 4.26 5.33 -0.26
C ALA A 39 5.70 5.73 -0.67
N VAL A 40 6.43 6.44 0.19
CA VAL A 40 7.83 6.83 -0.03
C VAL A 40 8.76 5.64 0.09
N ALA A 41 8.56 4.79 1.09
CA ALA A 41 9.34 3.55 1.26
C ALA A 41 9.03 2.51 0.17
N ARG A 42 7.94 2.68 -0.59
CA ARG A 42 7.39 1.70 -1.53
C ARG A 42 7.17 0.34 -0.88
N GLU A 43 6.90 0.33 0.42
CA GLU A 43 6.62 -0.87 1.19
C GLU A 43 5.16 -1.28 1.00
N PRO A 44 4.89 -2.52 0.59
CA PRO A 44 3.51 -3.01 0.50
C PRO A 44 2.81 -2.95 1.85
N VAL A 45 1.56 -2.50 1.86
CA VAL A 45 0.76 -2.50 3.08
C VAL A 45 0.26 -3.93 3.34
N PRO A 46 0.54 -4.53 4.51
CA PRO A 46 0.08 -5.86 4.86
C PRO A 46 -1.44 -5.98 4.82
N LYS A 47 -1.93 -7.17 4.54
CA LYS A 47 -3.33 -7.57 4.63
C LYS A 47 -3.55 -8.50 5.82
N CYS A 48 -4.80 -8.70 6.21
CA CYS A 48 -5.18 -9.64 7.26
C CYS A 48 -4.57 -9.34 8.64
N VAL A 49 -4.39 -8.07 8.97
CA VAL A 49 -3.81 -7.68 10.26
C VAL A 49 -4.84 -7.01 11.15
N LEU A 50 -5.75 -6.20 10.60
CA LEU A 50 -6.70 -5.42 11.36
C LEU A 50 -8.11 -5.59 10.78
N PRO A 51 -9.13 -5.97 11.58
CA PRO A 51 -10.49 -6.20 11.09
C PRO A 51 -11.09 -5.02 10.35
N GLU A 52 -10.86 -3.79 10.81
CA GLU A 52 -11.39 -2.57 10.22
C GLU A 52 -10.90 -2.36 8.78
N ILE A 53 -9.65 -2.73 8.50
CA ILE A 53 -9.11 -2.66 7.14
C ILE A 53 -9.80 -3.67 6.24
N GLU A 54 -9.96 -4.90 6.70
CA GLU A 54 -10.64 -5.94 5.92
C GLU A 54 -12.09 -5.58 5.63
N MET A 55 -12.76 -4.94 6.60
CA MET A 55 -14.17 -4.54 6.49
C MET A 55 -14.38 -3.30 5.62
N PHE A 56 -13.60 -2.24 5.80
CA PHE A 56 -13.91 -0.93 5.22
C PHE A 56 -13.06 -0.58 4.00
N ILE A 57 -11.85 -1.10 3.92
CA ILE A 57 -10.89 -0.80 2.83
C ILE A 57 -10.73 -2.01 1.92
N GLY A 58 -10.41 -3.18 2.48
CA GLY A 58 -9.96 -4.35 1.75
C GLY A 58 -8.47 -4.24 1.42
N GLU A 59 -8.13 -4.41 0.15
CA GLU A 59 -6.76 -4.24 -0.29
C GLU A 59 -6.42 -2.75 -0.48
N LEU A 60 -5.21 -2.37 -0.06
CA LEU A 60 -4.66 -1.04 -0.25
C LEU A 60 -3.47 -1.13 -1.23
N PRO A 61 -3.72 -1.04 -2.54
CA PRO A 61 -2.66 -1.12 -3.54
C PRO A 61 -1.81 0.14 -3.58
N MET A 62 -0.59 -0.01 -4.08
CA MET A 62 0.30 1.10 -4.40
C MET A 62 0.40 1.24 -5.93
N THR A 63 0.11 2.44 -6.43
CA THR A 63 0.24 2.74 -7.86
C THR A 63 1.72 2.97 -8.22
N PRO A 64 2.13 2.72 -9.47
CA PRO A 64 3.44 3.13 -9.95
C PRO A 64 3.66 4.64 -9.78
N TYR A 65 4.92 5.04 -9.63
CA TYR A 65 5.23 6.46 -9.64
C TYR A 65 4.96 7.07 -11.02
N ALA A 66 4.29 8.20 -11.02
CA ALA A 66 4.17 9.09 -12.17
C ALA A 66 4.18 10.54 -11.66
N THR A 67 4.64 11.47 -12.48
CA THR A 67 4.77 12.88 -12.08
C THR A 67 3.40 13.49 -11.79
N PRO A 68 3.15 14.02 -10.59
CA PRO A 68 1.89 14.63 -10.22
C PRO A 68 1.42 15.70 -11.21
N GLY A 69 0.11 15.78 -11.46
CA GLY A 69 -0.49 16.73 -12.39
C GLY A 69 -0.37 16.36 -13.87
N THR A 70 0.36 15.30 -14.23
CA THR A 70 0.47 14.83 -15.62
C THR A 70 -0.69 13.91 -16.00
N ARG A 71 -0.79 13.61 -17.29
CA ARG A 71 -1.74 12.62 -17.80
C ARG A 71 -1.34 11.21 -17.36
N ASP A 72 -0.05 10.91 -17.40
CA ASP A 72 0.50 9.61 -17.00
C ASP A 72 0.15 9.28 -15.55
N PHE A 73 0.16 10.30 -14.66
CA PHE A 73 -0.29 10.14 -13.29
C PHE A 73 -1.78 9.73 -13.21
N ALA A 74 -2.64 10.40 -13.96
CA ALA A 74 -4.06 10.05 -14.00
C ALA A 74 -4.29 8.63 -14.56
N GLU A 75 -3.59 8.26 -15.62
CA GLU A 75 -3.67 6.94 -16.26
C GLU A 75 -3.09 5.83 -15.39
N SER A 76 -2.09 6.11 -14.56
CA SER A 76 -1.50 5.11 -13.63
C SER A 76 -2.50 4.57 -12.60
N LEU A 77 -3.58 5.28 -12.32
CA LEU A 77 -4.65 4.88 -11.41
C LEU A 77 -5.61 3.87 -12.04
N VAL A 78 -5.82 3.94 -13.35
CA VAL A 78 -6.89 3.22 -14.06
C VAL A 78 -6.91 1.71 -13.79
N PRO A 79 -5.77 0.98 -13.78
CA PRO A 79 -5.77 -0.45 -13.51
C PRO A 79 -6.34 -0.85 -12.14
N PHE A 80 -6.33 0.07 -11.18
CA PHE A 80 -6.75 -0.18 -9.80
C PHE A 80 -8.20 0.22 -9.54
N LEU A 81 -8.77 1.14 -10.32
CA LEU A 81 -10.05 1.79 -10.06
C LEU A 81 -11.23 0.82 -9.94
N ARG A 82 -11.19 -0.29 -10.69
CA ARG A 82 -12.31 -1.24 -10.72
C ARG A 82 -12.56 -1.93 -9.38
N HIS A 83 -11.52 -2.15 -8.58
CA HIS A 83 -11.58 -3.04 -7.42
C HIS A 83 -11.24 -2.36 -6.10
N HIS A 84 -10.75 -1.12 -6.13
CA HIS A 84 -10.23 -0.46 -4.94
C HIS A 84 -10.86 0.93 -4.74
N ASN A 85 -11.03 1.31 -3.48
CA ASN A 85 -11.54 2.62 -3.07
C ASN A 85 -10.49 3.46 -2.32
N ALA A 86 -9.30 2.89 -2.13
CA ALA A 86 -8.16 3.56 -1.50
C ALA A 86 -6.88 3.11 -2.19
N PHE A 87 -5.92 4.01 -2.34
CA PHE A 87 -4.66 3.79 -3.06
C PHE A 87 -3.53 4.53 -2.37
N LEU A 88 -2.36 3.93 -2.28
CA LEU A 88 -1.12 4.64 -2.07
C LEU A 88 -0.52 5.05 -3.42
N LEU A 89 0.02 6.24 -3.49
CA LEU A 89 0.66 6.81 -4.67
C LEU A 89 2.17 6.80 -4.44
N ALA A 90 2.91 5.96 -5.16
CA ALA A 90 4.34 5.78 -4.93
C ALA A 90 5.09 7.11 -4.89
N SER A 91 5.89 7.34 -3.82
CA SER A 91 6.66 8.56 -3.58
C SER A 91 5.84 9.86 -3.57
N HIS A 92 4.52 9.78 -3.24
CA HIS A 92 3.64 10.95 -3.32
C HIS A 92 2.73 11.06 -2.09
N GLY A 93 1.74 10.17 -1.95
CA GLY A 93 0.74 10.27 -0.89
C GLY A 93 -0.31 9.19 -0.98
N ALA A 94 -1.56 9.54 -0.70
CA ALA A 94 -2.69 8.63 -0.74
C ALA A 94 -3.91 9.27 -1.44
N LEU A 95 -4.78 8.42 -1.97
CA LEU A 95 -6.03 8.81 -2.62
C LEU A 95 -7.13 7.85 -2.22
N THR A 96 -8.30 8.39 -1.90
CA THR A 96 -9.50 7.61 -1.57
C THR A 96 -10.71 8.15 -2.31
N VAL A 97 -11.67 7.26 -2.58
CA VAL A 97 -12.91 7.59 -3.29
C VAL A 97 -14.11 7.16 -2.48
N GLY A 98 -15.25 7.82 -2.70
CA GLY A 98 -16.50 7.50 -2.01
C GLY A 98 -17.73 8.00 -2.75
N ALA A 99 -18.91 7.56 -2.31
CA ALA A 99 -20.20 8.03 -2.80
C ALA A 99 -20.49 9.47 -2.30
N ASP A 100 -19.82 9.88 -1.23
CA ASP A 100 -19.88 11.22 -0.67
C ASP A 100 -18.54 11.64 -0.03
N PRO A 101 -18.35 12.93 0.34
CA PRO A 101 -17.10 13.42 0.94
C PRO A 101 -16.75 12.76 2.27
N PHE A 102 -17.74 12.38 3.09
CA PHE A 102 -17.48 11.78 4.38
C PHE A 102 -16.96 10.34 4.22
N GLU A 103 -17.55 9.56 3.32
CA GLU A 103 -17.09 8.21 3.02
C GLU A 103 -15.64 8.22 2.50
N ALA A 104 -15.33 9.12 1.54
CA ALA A 104 -13.97 9.26 1.03
C ALA A 104 -12.99 9.71 2.13
N TYR A 105 -13.38 10.64 2.99
CA TYR A 105 -12.58 11.13 4.10
C TYR A 105 -12.33 10.03 5.15
N TYR A 106 -13.36 9.29 5.58
CA TYR A 106 -13.19 8.23 6.57
C TYR A 106 -12.30 7.11 6.06
N ARG A 107 -12.33 6.80 4.77
CA ARG A 107 -11.37 5.88 4.15
C ARG A 107 -9.94 6.41 4.26
N MET A 108 -9.72 7.70 4.05
CA MET A 108 -8.40 8.32 4.20
C MET A 108 -7.91 8.26 5.66
N GLU A 109 -8.76 8.57 6.60
CA GLU A 109 -8.45 8.48 8.03
C GLU A 109 -8.14 7.03 8.45
N THR A 110 -8.91 6.07 7.94
CA THR A 110 -8.72 4.64 8.22
C THR A 110 -7.37 4.15 7.71
N ILE A 111 -6.96 4.47 6.49
CA ILE A 111 -5.67 4.04 5.96
C ILE A 111 -4.50 4.73 6.65
N GLU A 112 -4.63 5.99 7.01
CA GLU A 112 -3.61 6.71 7.78
C GLU A 112 -3.41 6.08 9.16
N GLN A 113 -4.50 5.82 9.88
CA GLN A 113 -4.44 5.18 11.19
C GLN A 113 -3.87 3.76 11.10
N TYR A 114 -4.22 3.00 10.07
CA TYR A 114 -3.67 1.68 9.85
C TYR A 114 -2.16 1.71 9.62
N CYS A 115 -1.69 2.56 8.73
CA CYS A 115 -0.26 2.74 8.48
C CYS A 115 0.50 3.14 9.76
N ARG A 116 -0.08 4.02 10.58
CA ARG A 116 0.46 4.38 11.88
C ARG A 116 0.58 3.17 12.82
N ILE A 117 -0.48 2.34 12.91
CA ILE A 117 -0.48 1.14 13.73
C ILE A 117 0.63 0.17 13.28
N LEU A 118 0.79 -0.03 11.97
CA LEU A 118 1.82 -0.90 11.42
C LEU A 118 3.24 -0.41 11.75
N ILE A 119 3.48 0.90 11.65
CA ILE A 119 4.78 1.50 12.03
C ILE A 119 5.07 1.26 13.52
N LEU A 120 4.09 1.52 14.39
CA LEU A 120 4.22 1.30 15.83
C LEU A 120 4.37 -0.19 16.19
N ALA A 121 3.59 -1.05 15.55
CA ALA A 121 3.68 -2.50 15.75
C ALA A 121 5.08 -3.02 15.39
N LYS A 122 5.67 -2.51 14.31
CA LYS A 122 7.02 -2.88 13.89
C LYS A 122 8.08 -2.54 14.95
N GLN A 123 7.88 -1.47 15.71
CA GLN A 123 8.78 -1.06 16.78
C GLN A 123 8.73 -1.97 18.02
N ILE A 124 7.60 -2.67 18.24
CA ILE A 124 7.37 -3.56 19.38
C ILE A 124 7.41 -5.05 19.01
N GLY A 125 7.94 -5.40 17.84
CA GLY A 125 8.15 -6.80 17.44
C GLY A 125 7.38 -7.23 16.20
N GLY A 126 6.59 -6.36 15.57
CA GLY A 126 5.83 -6.65 14.34
C GLY A 126 4.36 -6.95 14.63
N TRP A 127 3.70 -7.59 13.68
CA TRP A 127 2.29 -7.98 13.76
C TRP A 127 2.08 -9.45 13.43
N THR A 128 0.97 -10.00 13.91
CA THR A 128 0.51 -11.34 13.55
C THR A 128 -0.71 -11.21 12.64
N GLN A 129 -0.78 -11.98 11.58
CA GLN A 129 -1.94 -12.01 10.70
C GLN A 129 -3.12 -12.73 11.37
N ILE A 130 -4.32 -12.24 11.09
CA ILE A 130 -5.58 -12.91 11.41
C ILE A 130 -5.64 -14.20 10.60
N ALA A 131 -6.05 -15.30 11.21
CA ALA A 131 -6.19 -16.58 10.52
C ALA A 131 -7.12 -16.46 9.29
N PRO A 132 -6.76 -17.07 8.14
CA PRO A 132 -7.48 -16.89 6.88
C PRO A 132 -8.99 -17.17 6.97
N GLU A 133 -9.39 -18.18 7.72
CA GLU A 133 -10.79 -18.51 7.94
C GLU A 133 -11.57 -17.39 8.66
N ARG A 134 -10.90 -16.66 9.56
CA ARG A 134 -11.50 -15.50 10.25
C ARG A 134 -11.57 -14.27 9.34
N VAL A 135 -10.58 -14.11 8.47
CA VAL A 135 -10.65 -13.07 7.43
C VAL A 135 -11.84 -13.32 6.49
N LEU A 136 -12.05 -14.57 6.08
CA LEU A 136 -13.22 -14.92 5.26
C LEU A 136 -14.55 -14.56 5.94
N ASP A 137 -14.65 -14.73 7.26
CA ASP A 137 -15.85 -14.32 8.01
C ASP A 137 -16.06 -12.79 7.91
N LEU A 138 -14.99 -11.99 8.05
CA LEU A 138 -15.05 -10.54 7.89
C LEU A 138 -15.47 -10.14 6.46
N LEU A 139 -14.89 -10.77 5.45
CA LEU A 139 -15.22 -10.48 4.06
C LEU A 139 -16.67 -10.86 3.69
N ARG A 140 -17.22 -11.94 4.27
CA ARG A 140 -18.64 -12.29 4.14
C ARG A 140 -19.57 -11.26 4.78
N ILE A 141 -19.17 -10.68 5.93
CA ILE A 141 -19.92 -9.58 6.55
C ILE A 141 -19.86 -8.34 5.64
N ARG A 142 -18.69 -8.00 5.12
CA ARG A 142 -18.48 -6.91 4.16
C ARG A 142 -19.40 -7.06 2.93
N GLU A 143 -19.50 -8.26 2.37
CA GLU A 143 -20.36 -8.56 1.22
C GLU A 143 -21.85 -8.33 1.53
N LYS A 144 -22.31 -8.73 2.73
CA LYS A 144 -23.67 -8.47 3.21
C LYS A 144 -24.00 -6.98 3.36
N LEU A 145 -22.97 -6.14 3.58
CA LEU A 145 -23.09 -4.69 3.63
C LEU A 145 -23.06 -4.04 2.22
N GLY A 146 -23.00 -4.86 1.16
CA GLY A 146 -22.98 -4.36 -0.22
C GLY A 146 -21.59 -3.94 -0.72
N TRP A 147 -20.51 -4.34 -0.05
CA TRP A 147 -19.14 -4.04 -0.43
C TRP A 147 -18.37 -5.31 -0.85
N PRO A 148 -18.57 -5.83 -2.06
CA PRO A 148 -17.94 -7.07 -2.50
C PRO A 148 -16.41 -6.93 -2.52
N ASP A 149 -15.73 -8.04 -2.20
CA ASP A 149 -14.27 -8.12 -2.24
C ASP A 149 -13.83 -9.17 -3.26
N ARG A 150 -12.87 -8.84 -4.12
CA ARG A 150 -12.40 -9.74 -5.18
C ARG A 150 -11.73 -11.00 -4.63
N ARG A 151 -11.20 -10.97 -3.42
CA ARG A 151 -10.60 -12.13 -2.76
C ARG A 151 -11.62 -13.23 -2.51
N VAL A 152 -12.89 -12.86 -2.28
CA VAL A 152 -14.01 -13.80 -2.17
C VAL A 152 -14.54 -14.19 -3.54
N THR A 153 -14.75 -13.19 -4.42
CA THR A 153 -15.47 -13.38 -5.69
C THR A 153 -14.59 -13.98 -6.79
N GLN A 154 -13.27 -13.79 -6.74
CA GLN A 154 -12.32 -14.21 -7.77
C GLN A 154 -11.27 -15.20 -7.27
N GLY A 155 -11.33 -15.63 -6.01
CA GLY A 155 -10.35 -16.56 -5.42
C GLY A 155 -8.94 -15.98 -5.35
N ALA A 156 -8.81 -14.66 -5.24
CA ALA A 156 -7.51 -14.02 -5.10
C ALA A 156 -6.89 -14.36 -3.73
N ASP A 157 -5.55 -14.35 -3.68
CA ASP A 157 -4.82 -14.64 -2.46
C ASP A 157 -5.26 -13.72 -1.31
N LEU A 158 -5.67 -14.34 -0.21
CA LEU A 158 -6.32 -13.66 0.90
C LEU A 158 -5.36 -12.72 1.62
N CYS A 159 -4.18 -13.21 1.98
CA CYS A 159 -3.32 -12.59 2.98
C CYS A 159 -1.88 -12.33 2.54
N SER A 160 -1.46 -12.78 1.36
CA SER A 160 -0.11 -12.45 0.89
C SER A 160 0.08 -10.94 0.71
N PRO A 161 1.25 -10.41 1.04
CA PRO A 161 1.54 -9.00 0.78
C PRO A 161 1.35 -8.69 -0.70
N GLY A 162 0.77 -7.53 -0.99
CA GLY A 162 0.61 -7.06 -2.36
C GLY A 162 1.95 -7.04 -3.10
N VAL A 163 1.93 -7.31 -4.40
CA VAL A 163 3.13 -7.19 -5.23
C VAL A 163 3.54 -5.70 -5.25
N PRO A 164 4.78 -5.36 -4.91
CA PRO A 164 5.25 -3.98 -5.03
C PRO A 164 5.14 -3.53 -6.50
N PRO A 165 4.88 -2.23 -6.75
CA PRO A 165 4.78 -1.72 -8.11
C PRO A 165 6.06 -2.03 -8.90
N ALA A 166 5.90 -2.40 -10.18
CA ALA A 166 7.03 -2.61 -11.07
C ALA A 166 7.94 -1.36 -11.07
N GLY A 167 9.23 -1.55 -10.84
CA GLY A 167 10.20 -0.46 -10.67
C GLY A 167 10.45 -0.03 -9.21
N ALA A 168 9.89 -0.70 -8.21
CA ALA A 168 10.42 -0.65 -6.87
C ALA A 168 11.74 -1.43 -6.87
N ASP A 169 12.83 -0.77 -7.20
CA ASP A 169 14.15 -1.25 -6.81
C ASP A 169 14.15 -1.32 -5.29
N ARG A 170 13.88 -2.50 -4.75
CA ARG A 170 14.29 -2.80 -3.39
C ARG A 170 15.79 -2.54 -3.40
N ALA A 171 16.27 -1.63 -2.56
CA ALA A 171 17.69 -1.52 -2.26
C ALA A 171 18.19 -2.96 -2.16
N GLY A 172 19.05 -3.35 -3.12
CA GLY A 172 19.27 -4.75 -3.50
C GLY A 172 19.38 -5.63 -2.29
N ASP A 173 18.83 -6.80 -2.34
CA ASP A 173 18.71 -7.72 -1.22
C ASP A 173 19.97 -7.64 -0.35
N MET A 174 19.88 -6.91 0.77
CA MET A 174 21.02 -6.68 1.67
C MET A 174 21.38 -7.94 2.46
N GLN A 175 20.58 -9.01 2.33
CA GLN A 175 20.81 -10.28 3.03
C GLN A 175 22.18 -10.88 2.72
N PRO A 176 22.65 -10.94 1.46
CA PRO A 176 24.00 -11.40 1.18
C PRO A 176 25.08 -10.50 1.80
N LEU A 177 24.88 -9.18 1.76
CA LEU A 177 25.84 -8.23 2.35
C LEU A 177 25.85 -8.33 3.88
N ILE A 178 24.69 -8.43 4.52
CA ILE A 178 24.57 -8.61 5.96
C ILE A 178 25.21 -9.94 6.37
N ALA A 179 24.95 -11.03 5.67
CA ALA A 179 25.55 -12.33 5.93
C ALA A 179 27.07 -12.29 5.83
N GLU A 180 27.61 -11.60 4.82
CA GLU A 180 29.06 -11.44 4.65
C GLU A 180 29.69 -10.57 5.75
N VAL A 181 29.04 -9.47 6.12
CA VAL A 181 29.50 -8.61 7.23
C VAL A 181 29.50 -9.40 8.55
N VAL A 182 28.41 -10.11 8.84
CA VAL A 182 28.30 -10.95 10.04
C VAL A 182 29.39 -12.04 10.05
N ARG A 183 29.61 -12.73 8.95
CA ARG A 183 30.66 -13.73 8.81
C ARG A 183 32.03 -13.13 9.13
N ARG A 184 32.39 -11.98 8.52
CA ARG A 184 33.69 -11.31 8.78
C ARG A 184 33.86 -10.87 10.22
N VAL A 185 32.79 -10.39 10.86
CA VAL A 185 32.82 -10.02 12.27
C VAL A 185 33.03 -11.23 13.14
N LEU A 186 32.34 -12.34 12.89
CA LEU A 186 32.49 -13.57 13.67
C LEU A 186 33.88 -14.21 13.50
N GLU A 187 34.45 -14.15 12.29
CA GLU A 187 35.86 -14.59 12.05
C GLU A 187 36.84 -13.73 12.82
N ARG A 188 36.70 -12.41 12.85
CA ARG A 188 37.57 -11.51 13.64
C ARG A 188 37.44 -11.73 15.14
N LEU A 189 36.27 -12.17 15.62
CA LEU A 189 36.02 -12.48 17.02
C LEU A 189 36.46 -13.91 17.37
N GLY A 190 37.04 -14.69 16.44
CA GLY A 190 37.46 -16.08 16.65
C GLY A 190 36.30 -17.05 16.91
N ARG A 191 35.07 -16.67 16.54
CA ARG A 191 33.86 -17.49 16.72
C ARG A 191 33.51 -18.37 15.51
N LEU A 192 34.23 -18.19 14.39
CA LEU A 192 34.17 -19.05 13.20
C LEU A 192 35.62 -19.28 12.71
N PRO A 193 35.94 -20.49 12.18
CA PRO A 193 37.23 -20.71 11.52
C PRO A 193 37.34 -19.85 10.29
N ALA A 194 38.51 -19.28 10.04
CA ALA A 194 38.80 -18.52 8.83
C ALA A 194 38.59 -19.41 7.59
N GLY A 195 37.75 -19.00 6.66
CA GLY A 195 37.56 -19.71 5.38
C GLY A 195 38.85 -19.72 4.55
N PRO A 196 38.97 -20.59 3.51
CA PRO A 196 40.13 -20.63 2.65
C PRO A 196 40.40 -19.25 2.03
N ARG A 197 41.66 -18.80 2.13
CA ARG A 197 42.09 -17.54 1.51
C ARG A 197 42.09 -17.75 -0.02
N GLU A 198 41.35 -16.92 -0.74
CA GLU A 198 41.49 -16.85 -2.18
C GLU A 198 42.94 -16.49 -2.53
N PRO A 199 43.55 -17.14 -3.54
CA PRO A 199 44.86 -16.74 -4.04
C PRO A 199 44.74 -15.33 -4.61
N GLY A 200 45.55 -14.41 -4.09
CA GLY A 200 45.64 -13.02 -4.59
C GLY A 200 46.12 -13.00 -6.04
N PRO A 201 45.89 -11.87 -6.76
CA PRO A 201 46.22 -11.68 -8.15
C PRO A 201 47.72 -11.73 -8.42
#